data_67a0df4491f82b80e102fd9117547c30
#
_entry.id   67a0df4491f82b80e102fd9117547c30
#
_cell.length_a   1.000
_cell.length_b   1.000
_cell.length_c   1.000
_cell.angle_alpha   90.00
_cell.angle_beta   90.00
_cell.angle_gamma   90.00
#
_symmetry.space_group_name_H-M   'P 1'
#
loop_
_entity.id
_entity.type
_entity.pdbx_description
1 polymer ?
#
loop_
_entity_poly.entity_id
_entity_poly.type
_entity_poly.pdbx_seq_one_letter_code
_entity_poly.pdbx_strand_id
1 'polypeptide(L)'
;MRVFPLQDGWTRIGRSLSAHVRFDDPTVSRRHALLYRDASGARVLDDRSLNGVFRNGDRVELAELEDGDEISIGRFSLFFVSLVGTAAAPSDRLHAS
;
A
#
# COMPACT_ATOMS: atom_id res chain seq x y z
N MET A 1 -10.66 12.25 0.49
CA MET A 1 -9.40 11.50 0.68
C MET A 1 -9.57 10.49 1.81
N ARG A 2 -9.16 9.27 1.58
CA ARG A 2 -9.18 8.22 2.60
C ARG A 2 -7.77 8.02 3.15
N VAL A 3 -7.67 7.84 4.45
CA VAL A 3 -6.38 7.62 5.12
C VAL A 3 -6.44 6.28 5.85
N PHE A 4 -5.44 5.45 5.62
CA PHE A 4 -5.32 4.14 6.24
C PHE A 4 -4.07 4.12 7.11
N PRO A 5 -4.18 4.16 8.43
CA PRO A 5 -3.02 3.99 9.30
C PRO A 5 -2.41 2.62 9.10
N LEU A 6 -1.09 2.56 9.06
CA LEU A 6 -0.37 1.31 8.89
C LEU A 6 0.20 0.85 10.22
N GLN A 7 0.01 -0.42 10.51
CA GLN A 7 0.58 -1.08 11.67
C GLN A 7 1.73 -1.98 11.24
N ASP A 8 2.54 -2.41 12.18
CA ASP A 8 3.57 -3.40 11.89
C ASP A 8 2.95 -4.70 11.39
N GLY A 9 3.66 -5.37 10.51
CA GLY A 9 3.20 -6.59 9.87
C GLY A 9 2.52 -6.33 8.54
N TRP A 10 1.61 -7.22 8.19
CA TRP A 10 0.99 -7.25 6.87
C TRP A 10 -0.27 -6.43 6.80
N THR A 11 -0.40 -5.66 5.72
CA THR A 11 -1.65 -5.00 5.32
C THR A 11 -2.05 -5.57 3.96
N ARG A 12 -3.23 -6.14 3.88
CA ARG A 12 -3.77 -6.67 2.61
C ARG A 12 -4.55 -5.58 1.90
N ILE A 13 -4.30 -5.47 0.60
CA ILE A 13 -4.96 -4.48 -0.27
C ILE A 13 -5.64 -5.25 -1.39
N GLY A 14 -6.92 -5.01 -1.62
CA GLY A 14 -7.64 -5.67 -2.67
C GLY A 14 -9.14 -5.49 -2.60
N ARG A 15 -9.85 -6.26 -3.44
CA ARG A 15 -11.31 -6.21 -3.51
C ARG A 15 -11.99 -7.14 -2.51
N SER A 16 -11.26 -8.10 -1.95
CA SER A 16 -11.80 -9.07 -1.00
C SER A 16 -12.36 -8.38 0.24
N LEU A 17 -13.43 -8.94 0.79
CA LEU A 17 -13.98 -8.46 2.06
C LEU A 17 -13.00 -8.60 3.22
N SER A 18 -11.99 -9.47 3.08
CA SER A 18 -10.97 -9.65 4.12
C SER A 18 -9.80 -8.68 3.97
N ALA A 19 -9.78 -7.82 2.94
CA ALA A 19 -8.71 -6.86 2.77
C ALA A 19 -8.81 -5.74 3.81
N HIS A 20 -7.67 -5.31 4.33
CA HIS A 20 -7.61 -4.18 5.26
C HIS A 20 -7.88 -2.86 4.53
N VAL A 21 -7.34 -2.74 3.32
CA VAL A 21 -7.59 -1.61 2.42
C VAL A 21 -8.38 -2.17 1.26
N ARG A 22 -9.67 -1.89 1.24
CA ARG A 22 -10.57 -2.51 0.28
C ARG A 22 -11.04 -1.49 -0.76
N PHE A 23 -10.92 -1.91 -2.01
CA PHE A 23 -11.50 -1.18 -3.14
C PHE A 23 -12.47 -2.11 -3.86
N ASP A 24 -13.74 -1.81 -3.82
CA ASP A 24 -14.77 -2.58 -4.52
C ASP A 24 -14.89 -2.08 -5.95
N ASP A 25 -13.93 -2.50 -6.77
CA ASP A 25 -13.81 -2.01 -8.14
C ASP A 25 -13.27 -3.12 -9.04
N PRO A 26 -13.80 -3.28 -10.27
CA PRO A 26 -13.36 -4.36 -11.16
C PRO A 26 -11.90 -4.25 -11.61
N THR A 27 -11.25 -3.08 -11.49
CA THR A 27 -9.83 -2.96 -11.82
C THR A 27 -8.93 -3.48 -10.71
N VAL A 28 -9.49 -3.81 -9.56
CA VAL A 28 -8.74 -4.28 -8.39
C VAL A 28 -9.00 -5.77 -8.21
N SER A 29 -7.94 -6.57 -8.17
CA SER A 29 -8.03 -8.00 -7.90
C SER A 29 -8.46 -8.22 -6.44
N ARG A 30 -9.08 -9.37 -6.17
CA ARG A 30 -9.47 -9.73 -4.81
C ARG A 30 -8.29 -9.65 -3.86
N ARG A 31 -7.17 -10.26 -4.24
CA ARG A 31 -5.87 -10.13 -3.60
C ARG A 31 -5.00 -9.38 -4.58
N HIS A 32 -4.74 -8.11 -4.30
CA HIS A 32 -4.02 -7.28 -5.27
C HIS A 32 -2.60 -6.99 -4.80
N ALA A 33 -2.44 -6.54 -3.58
CA ALA A 33 -1.14 -6.20 -3.04
C ALA A 33 -1.06 -6.52 -1.55
N LEU A 34 0.17 -6.72 -1.09
CA LEU A 34 0.50 -6.83 0.32
C LEU A 34 1.48 -5.72 0.65
N LEU A 35 1.29 -5.11 1.78
CA LEU A 35 2.25 -4.16 2.32
C LEU A 35 2.76 -4.70 3.63
N TYR A 36 4.09 -4.77 3.77
CA TYR A 36 4.71 -5.22 5.00
C TYR A 36 5.49 -4.09 5.64
N ARG A 37 5.26 -3.88 6.91
CA ARG A 37 5.92 -2.83 7.68
C ARG A 37 6.59 -3.41 8.90
N ASP A 38 7.85 -3.02 9.13
CA ASP A 38 8.61 -3.35 10.33
C ASP A 38 9.48 -2.16 10.74
N ALA A 39 10.38 -2.37 11.68
CA ALA A 39 11.24 -1.31 12.19
C ALA A 39 12.17 -0.72 11.12
N SER A 40 12.44 -1.46 10.05
CA SER A 40 13.32 -1.00 8.97
C SER A 40 12.58 -0.25 7.87
N GLY A 41 11.26 -0.20 7.92
CA GLY A 41 10.45 0.50 6.92
C GLY A 41 9.31 -0.31 6.39
N ALA A 42 8.87 0.02 5.20
CA ALA A 42 7.74 -0.64 4.55
C ALA A 42 8.09 -1.07 3.13
N ARG A 43 7.45 -2.12 2.67
CA ARG A 43 7.59 -2.61 1.30
C ARG A 43 6.26 -3.10 0.79
N VAL A 44 6.08 -2.99 -0.52
CA VAL A 44 4.87 -3.45 -1.20
C VAL A 44 5.21 -4.65 -2.08
N LEU A 45 4.30 -5.62 -2.11
CA LEU A 45 4.40 -6.80 -2.95
C LEU A 45 3.14 -6.94 -3.80
N ASP A 46 3.32 -7.37 -5.05
CA ASP A 46 2.20 -7.78 -5.89
C ASP A 46 1.71 -9.15 -5.40
N ASP A 47 0.45 -9.26 -5.04
CA ASP A 47 -0.16 -10.51 -4.57
C ASP A 47 -0.90 -11.21 -5.71
N ARG A 48 -0.21 -11.44 -6.83
CA ARG A 48 -0.74 -12.09 -8.04
C ARG A 48 -1.90 -11.32 -8.65
N SER A 49 -1.78 -10.01 -8.70
CA SER A 49 -2.81 -9.18 -9.28
C SER A 49 -2.90 -9.37 -10.79
N LEU A 50 -4.10 -9.18 -11.33
CA LEU A 50 -4.30 -9.23 -12.77
C LEU A 50 -3.66 -8.03 -13.48
N ASN A 51 -3.82 -6.84 -12.91
CA ASN A 51 -3.41 -5.59 -13.55
C ASN A 51 -2.04 -5.07 -13.09
N GLY A 52 -1.46 -5.69 -12.07
CA GLY A 52 -0.15 -5.30 -11.57
C GLY A 52 -0.20 -4.26 -10.45
N VAL A 53 0.94 -4.10 -9.81
CA VAL A 53 1.22 -3.08 -8.81
C VAL A 53 2.29 -2.16 -9.37
N PHE A 54 2.07 -0.86 -9.29
CA PHE A 54 3.00 0.13 -9.83
C PHE A 54 3.48 1.04 -8.72
N ARG A 55 4.78 1.26 -8.67
CA ARG A 55 5.40 2.24 -7.77
C ARG A 55 5.97 3.37 -8.61
N ASN A 56 5.44 4.56 -8.42
CA ASN A 56 5.86 5.76 -9.18
C ASN A 56 5.85 5.51 -10.69
N GLY A 57 4.85 4.77 -11.17
CA GLY A 57 4.67 4.47 -12.58
C GLY A 57 5.38 3.22 -13.07
N ASP A 58 6.25 2.61 -12.29
CA ASP A 58 6.97 1.40 -12.67
C ASP A 58 6.32 0.17 -12.06
N ARG A 59 6.08 -0.85 -12.89
CA ARG A 59 5.52 -2.10 -12.42
C ARG A 59 6.54 -2.84 -11.56
N VAL A 60 6.10 -3.27 -10.39
CA VAL A 60 6.98 -3.95 -9.42
C VAL A 60 6.33 -5.22 -8.90
N GLU A 61 7.16 -6.21 -8.59
CA GLU A 61 6.73 -7.39 -7.83
C GLU A 61 6.98 -7.18 -6.34
N LEU A 62 8.07 -6.49 -6.03
CA LEU A 62 8.47 -6.13 -4.66
C LEU A 62 9.22 -4.80 -4.74
N ALA A 63 8.84 -3.87 -3.89
CA ALA A 63 9.56 -2.59 -3.81
C ALA A 63 9.55 -2.07 -2.39
N GLU A 64 10.67 -1.51 -1.97
CA GLU A 64 10.73 -0.75 -0.73
C GLU A 64 10.07 0.61 -0.94
N LEU A 65 9.38 1.10 0.07
CA LEU A 65 8.63 2.33 0.01
C LEU A 65 9.35 3.45 0.75
N GLU A 66 9.30 4.63 0.15
CA GLU A 66 9.78 5.86 0.75
C GLU A 66 8.63 6.85 0.87
N ASP A 67 8.78 7.81 1.78
CA ASP A 67 7.79 8.86 1.96
C ASP A 67 7.45 9.53 0.62
N GLY A 68 6.17 9.66 0.34
CA GLY A 68 5.69 10.26 -0.89
C GLY A 68 5.55 9.33 -2.08
N ASP A 69 5.96 8.07 -1.96
CA ASP A 69 5.81 7.12 -3.06
C ASP A 69 4.34 6.92 -3.42
N GLU A 70 4.08 6.90 -4.73
CA GLU A 70 2.77 6.57 -5.27
C GLU A 70 2.70 5.10 -5.61
N ILE A 71 1.67 4.43 -5.10
CA ILE A 71 1.40 3.02 -5.41
C ILE A 71 0.09 2.99 -6.17
N SER A 72 0.12 2.45 -7.39
CA SER A 72 -1.10 2.32 -8.20
C SER A 72 -1.65 0.90 -8.06
N ILE A 73 -2.91 0.82 -7.68
CA ILE A 73 -3.68 -0.41 -7.49
C ILE A 73 -4.94 -0.30 -8.35
N GLY A 74 -4.96 -1.01 -9.48
CA GLY A 74 -6.01 -0.80 -10.46
C GLY A 74 -6.00 0.66 -10.92
N ARG A 75 -7.16 1.31 -10.88
CA ARG A 75 -7.26 2.73 -11.24
C ARG A 75 -7.03 3.68 -10.07
N PHE A 76 -6.68 3.16 -8.90
CA PHE A 76 -6.51 3.97 -7.69
C PHE A 76 -5.05 4.26 -7.44
N SER A 77 -4.79 5.44 -6.88
CA SER A 77 -3.47 5.83 -6.41
C SER A 77 -3.47 5.93 -4.90
N LEU A 78 -2.48 5.28 -4.28
CA LEU A 78 -2.22 5.36 -2.87
C LEU A 78 -0.88 6.04 -2.67
N PHE A 79 -0.78 6.92 -1.70
CA PHE A 79 0.47 7.60 -1.38
C PHE A 79 0.95 7.14 -0.01
N PHE A 80 2.17 6.62 0.03
CA PHE A 80 2.79 6.21 1.28
C PHE A 80 3.35 7.43 1.98
N VAL A 81 2.96 7.61 3.24
CA VAL A 81 3.44 8.72 4.05
C VAL A 81 4.13 8.15 5.27
N SER A 82 5.40 8.50 5.42
CA SER A 82 6.21 8.07 6.55
C SER A 82 6.61 9.30 7.37
N LEU A 83 6.20 9.34 8.62
CA LEU A 83 6.59 10.40 9.53
C LEU A 83 7.78 9.91 10.33
N VAL A 84 8.98 10.30 9.89
CA VAL A 84 10.22 9.88 10.51
C VAL A 84 10.71 10.97 11.44
N GLY A 85 11.28 10.58 12.57
CA GLY A 85 12.17 11.46 13.33
C GLY A 85 11.59 12.11 14.56
N THR A 86 10.45 11.69 15.05
CA THR A 86 9.98 12.12 16.36
C THR A 86 9.97 10.93 17.31
N ALA A 87 10.22 11.20 18.58
CA ALA A 87 10.16 10.20 19.63
C ALA A 87 8.74 9.63 19.81
N ALA A 88 7.74 10.30 19.30
CA ALA A 88 6.40 9.77 19.25
C ALA A 88 6.34 8.63 18.21
N ALA A 89 5.48 7.68 18.43
CA ALA A 89 5.34 6.54 17.53
C ALA A 89 5.22 7.01 16.08
N PRO A 90 6.02 6.47 15.17
CA PRO A 90 5.90 6.82 13.76
C PRO A 90 4.51 6.42 13.28
N SER A 91 3.87 7.30 12.58
CA SER A 91 2.55 7.04 12.04
C SER A 91 2.64 6.98 10.53
N ASP A 92 3.16 5.86 10.02
CA ASP A 92 3.12 5.57 8.61
C ASP A 92 1.68 5.33 8.20
N ARG A 93 1.32 5.77 7.01
CA ARG A 93 -0.04 5.65 6.53
C ARG A 93 -0.09 5.62 5.01
N LEU A 94 -1.21 5.16 4.49
CA LEU A 94 -1.54 5.27 3.08
C LEU A 94 -2.64 6.32 2.91
N HIS A 95 -2.47 7.20 1.94
CA HIS A 95 -3.47 8.16 1.53
C HIS A 95 -4.01 7.74 0.17
N ALA A 96 -5.31 7.57 0.07
CA ALA A 96 -5.97 7.32 -1.20
C ALA A 96 -6.61 8.61 -1.69
N SER A 97 -6.26 9.00 -2.87
CA SER A 97 -6.85 10.18 -3.50
C SER A 97 -8.10 9.82 -4.30
#